data_d82debd91ae8f7c22b7f05f679abc722
#
_entry.id   d82debd91ae8f7c22b7f05f679abc722
#
_cell.length_a   1.000
_cell.length_b   1.000
_cell.length_c   1.000
_cell.angle_alpha   90.00
_cell.angle_beta   90.00
_cell.angle_gamma   90.00
#
_symmetry.space_group_name_H-M   'P 1'
#
loop_
_entity.id
_entity.type
_entity.pdbx_description
1 polymer ?
#
loop_
_entity_poly.entity_id
_entity_poly.type
_entity_poly.pdbx_seq_one_letter_code
_entity_poly.pdbx_strand_id
1 'polypeptide(L)'
;MKSLTKLFTIILAVGALQAKAQTDKETTARIVNAQNFVFNAVTAIPMADNALNQVLNQYPNSRNNLLNLAGSQYDVRVTKDSVVAYLPFYSRSFNPSLDPNDSGTKFKSKDFKYSAEKKKKHWIVTIEPKDVRDSQKLIFNITEKGYASLSIQNINRQPMSFNGNLSEPKEKKKN
;
A
#
# COMPACT_ATOMS: atom_id res chain seq x y z
N MET A 1 -12.92 24.26 40.11
CA MET A 1 -12.67 22.82 39.98
C MET A 1 -13.53 22.13 38.92
N LYS A 2 -14.84 22.41 38.83
CA LYS A 2 -15.75 21.74 37.82
C LYS A 2 -15.44 22.11 36.35
N SER A 3 -14.82 23.27 36.08
CA SER A 3 -14.46 23.69 34.72
C SER A 3 -13.21 22.96 34.19
N LEU A 4 -12.21 22.75 35.07
CA LEU A 4 -10.96 22.06 34.73
C LEU A 4 -11.18 20.59 34.38
N THR A 5 -12.10 19.91 35.08
CA THR A 5 -12.47 18.51 34.85
C THR A 5 -13.18 18.34 33.49
N LYS A 6 -14.02 19.29 33.08
CA LYS A 6 -14.68 19.27 31.76
C LYS A 6 -13.68 19.47 30.61
N LEU A 7 -12.67 20.34 30.80
CA LEU A 7 -11.62 20.56 29.81
C LEU A 7 -10.74 19.30 29.63
N PHE A 8 -10.43 18.61 30.72
CA PHE A 8 -9.63 17.38 30.71
C PHE A 8 -10.38 16.21 30.03
N THR A 9 -11.71 16.11 30.21
CA THR A 9 -12.54 15.07 29.58
C THR A 9 -12.67 15.29 28.07
N ILE A 10 -12.72 16.53 27.61
CA ILE A 10 -12.77 16.88 26.17
C ILE A 10 -11.42 16.55 25.49
N ILE A 11 -10.29 16.81 26.13
CA ILE A 11 -8.95 16.51 25.60
C ILE A 11 -8.75 14.98 25.50
N LEU A 12 -9.24 14.21 26.49
CA LEU A 12 -9.17 12.75 26.48
C LEU A 12 -10.03 12.13 25.36
N ALA A 13 -11.22 12.72 25.09
CA ALA A 13 -12.12 12.24 24.05
C ALA A 13 -11.60 12.50 22.62
N VAL A 14 -10.86 13.60 22.41
CA VAL A 14 -10.23 13.90 21.10
C VAL A 14 -9.03 13.01 20.82
N GLY A 15 -8.30 12.57 21.86
CA GLY A 15 -7.15 11.65 21.73
C GLY A 15 -7.55 10.23 21.32
N ALA A 16 -8.78 9.79 21.57
CA ALA A 16 -9.26 8.44 21.26
C ALA A 16 -9.64 8.23 19.78
N LEU A 17 -9.70 9.29 18.97
CA LEU A 17 -10.10 9.22 17.55
C LEU A 17 -8.97 8.94 16.57
N GLN A 18 -7.72 8.87 17.02
CA GLN A 18 -6.54 8.74 16.14
C GLN A 18 -5.98 7.31 16.00
N ALA A 19 -6.53 6.32 16.69
CA ALA A 19 -5.94 4.97 16.75
C ALA A 19 -6.64 3.93 15.83
N LYS A 20 -6.98 4.31 14.59
CA LYS A 20 -7.49 3.34 13.59
C LYS A 20 -6.52 3.15 12.41
N ALA A 21 -5.24 2.86 12.72
CA ALA A 21 -4.26 2.50 11.69
C ALA A 21 -4.25 0.99 11.38
N GLN A 22 -4.92 0.16 12.19
CA GLN A 22 -4.95 -1.29 12.04
C GLN A 22 -6.40 -1.78 11.95
N THR A 23 -6.62 -2.75 11.06
CA THR A 23 -7.86 -3.51 11.04
C THR A 23 -7.76 -4.66 12.05
N ASP A 24 -8.88 -5.01 12.69
CA ASP A 24 -9.00 -6.24 13.46
C ASP A 24 -9.12 -7.47 12.53
N LYS A 25 -9.11 -8.66 13.12
CA LYS A 25 -9.14 -9.93 12.36
C LYS A 25 -10.41 -10.11 11.53
N GLU A 26 -11.56 -9.70 12.05
CA GLU A 26 -12.87 -9.86 11.39
C GLU A 26 -12.98 -8.87 10.23
N THR A 27 -12.62 -7.62 10.47
CA THR A 27 -12.57 -6.59 9.45
C THR A 27 -11.60 -6.97 8.33
N THR A 28 -10.38 -7.44 8.67
CA THR A 28 -9.40 -7.88 7.66
C THR A 28 -9.97 -9.01 6.79
N ALA A 29 -10.56 -10.04 7.41
CA ALA A 29 -11.17 -11.13 6.67
C ALA A 29 -12.32 -10.66 5.76
N ARG A 30 -13.15 -9.77 6.27
CA ARG A 30 -14.31 -9.23 5.55
C ARG A 30 -13.88 -8.43 4.32
N ILE A 31 -12.95 -7.48 4.46
CA ILE A 31 -12.51 -6.62 3.33
C ILE A 31 -11.74 -7.40 2.27
N VAL A 32 -10.93 -8.40 2.66
CA VAL A 32 -10.22 -9.27 1.73
C VAL A 32 -11.20 -10.14 0.94
N ASN A 33 -12.14 -10.82 1.62
CA ASN A 33 -13.15 -11.65 0.95
C ASN A 33 -14.10 -10.83 0.08
N ALA A 34 -14.43 -9.61 0.51
CA ALA A 34 -15.28 -8.70 -0.24
C ALA A 34 -14.57 -8.06 -1.44
N GLN A 35 -13.25 -8.26 -1.60
CA GLN A 35 -12.42 -7.57 -2.59
C GLN A 35 -12.59 -6.04 -2.49
N ASN A 36 -12.60 -5.51 -1.27
CA ASN A 36 -12.87 -4.09 -1.05
C ASN A 36 -11.99 -3.54 0.07
N PHE A 37 -10.76 -3.16 -0.29
CA PHE A 37 -9.78 -2.63 0.66
C PHE A 37 -8.83 -1.62 0.02
N VAL A 38 -8.16 -0.85 0.86
CA VAL A 38 -7.06 0.02 0.49
C VAL A 38 -5.80 -0.46 1.20
N PHE A 39 -4.76 -0.76 0.44
CA PHE A 39 -3.41 -0.95 0.96
C PHE A 39 -2.71 0.39 0.98
N ASN A 40 -2.35 0.89 2.16
CA ASN A 40 -1.60 2.13 2.35
C ASN A 40 -0.12 1.77 2.52
N ALA A 41 0.72 2.18 1.59
CA ALA A 41 2.14 1.92 1.65
C ALA A 41 2.82 2.79 2.72
N VAL A 42 3.63 2.16 3.58
CA VAL A 42 4.37 2.84 4.66
C VAL A 42 5.87 2.84 4.37
N THR A 43 6.37 1.77 3.75
CA THR A 43 7.80 1.64 3.42
C THR A 43 7.96 0.99 2.06
N ALA A 44 8.84 1.55 1.23
CA ALA A 44 9.28 0.93 -0.02
C ALA A 44 10.54 0.09 0.23
N ILE A 45 10.61 -1.08 -0.41
CA ILE A 45 11.74 -2.01 -0.34
C ILE A 45 12.14 -2.33 -1.78
N PRO A 46 13.06 -1.55 -2.38
CA PRO A 46 13.59 -1.86 -3.70
C PRO A 46 14.41 -3.16 -3.64
N MET A 47 14.45 -3.89 -4.75
CA MET A 47 15.37 -5.00 -4.88
C MET A 47 16.81 -4.49 -4.75
N ALA A 48 17.68 -5.27 -4.10
CA ALA A 48 19.07 -4.90 -3.91
C ALA A 48 19.74 -4.66 -5.29
N ASP A 49 20.06 -3.40 -5.56
CA ASP A 49 20.81 -2.95 -6.72
C ASP A 49 22.05 -2.22 -6.23
N ASN A 50 23.24 -2.59 -6.73
CA ASN A 50 24.51 -2.01 -6.29
C ASN A 50 24.55 -0.49 -6.55
N ALA A 51 24.01 -0.02 -7.68
CA ALA A 51 23.97 1.40 -8.01
C ALA A 51 23.08 2.19 -7.05
N LEU A 52 21.88 1.66 -6.76
CA LEU A 52 20.97 2.27 -5.78
C LEU A 52 21.58 2.28 -4.38
N ASN A 53 22.21 1.17 -3.97
CA ASN A 53 22.87 1.08 -2.67
C ASN A 53 24.04 2.06 -2.56
N GLN A 54 24.83 2.26 -3.60
CA GLN A 54 25.89 3.27 -3.61
C GLN A 54 25.33 4.68 -3.39
N VAL A 55 24.28 5.06 -4.12
CA VAL A 55 23.63 6.37 -3.94
C VAL A 55 23.05 6.51 -2.53
N LEU A 56 22.35 5.51 -2.03
CA LEU A 56 21.75 5.55 -0.69
C LEU A 56 22.81 5.57 0.43
N ASN A 57 23.97 4.96 0.22
CA ASN A 57 25.08 4.98 1.18
C ASN A 57 25.82 6.32 1.20
N GLN A 58 25.91 7.02 0.06
CA GLN A 58 26.46 8.38 0.02
C GLN A 58 25.57 9.40 0.74
N TYR A 59 24.26 9.13 0.81
CA TYR A 59 23.28 10.02 1.43
C TYR A 59 22.41 9.25 2.44
N PRO A 60 22.94 8.86 3.63
CA PRO A 60 22.22 8.00 4.58
C PRO A 60 20.87 8.55 5.04
N ASN A 61 20.77 9.88 5.20
CA ASN A 61 19.51 10.55 5.55
C ASN A 61 18.47 10.47 4.42
N SER A 62 18.90 10.45 3.16
CA SER A 62 18.03 10.32 2.00
C SER A 62 17.42 8.92 1.90
N ARG A 63 18.13 7.87 2.34
CA ARG A 63 17.59 6.51 2.39
C ARG A 63 16.32 6.43 3.22
N ASN A 64 16.37 6.95 4.44
CA ASN A 64 15.22 6.92 5.34
C ASN A 64 14.06 7.77 4.79
N ASN A 65 14.35 8.90 4.17
CA ASN A 65 13.33 9.78 3.60
C ASN A 65 12.71 9.20 2.32
N LEU A 66 13.51 8.62 1.42
CA LEU A 66 13.02 8.06 0.16
C LEU A 66 12.21 6.78 0.36
N LEU A 67 12.63 5.92 1.28
CA LEU A 67 12.00 4.62 1.51
C LEU A 67 10.86 4.70 2.53
N ASN A 68 10.80 5.73 3.35
CA ASN A 68 9.69 5.98 4.26
C ASN A 68 8.55 6.72 3.53
N LEU A 69 7.44 6.02 3.34
CA LEU A 69 6.25 6.52 2.65
C LEU A 69 5.15 6.93 3.63
N ALA A 70 5.41 6.89 4.94
CA ALA A 70 4.42 7.26 5.95
C ALA A 70 3.95 8.71 5.75
N GLY A 71 2.62 8.91 5.73
CA GLY A 71 2.01 10.22 5.47
C GLY A 71 1.91 10.60 3.99
N SER A 72 2.45 9.78 3.07
CA SER A 72 2.22 9.95 1.63
C SER A 72 0.85 9.40 1.20
N GLN A 73 0.46 9.69 -0.05
CA GLN A 73 -0.78 9.16 -0.64
C GLN A 73 -0.52 7.92 -1.53
N TYR A 74 0.56 7.19 -1.27
CA TYR A 74 0.87 5.98 -2.02
C TYR A 74 0.01 4.81 -1.55
N ASP A 75 -0.88 4.36 -2.42
CA ASP A 75 -1.85 3.33 -2.09
C ASP A 75 -2.13 2.36 -3.26
N VAL A 76 -2.76 1.23 -2.92
CA VAL A 76 -3.44 0.37 -3.88
C VAL A 76 -4.87 0.19 -3.40
N ARG A 77 -5.83 0.63 -4.22
CA ARG A 77 -7.26 0.49 -3.96
C ARG A 77 -7.80 -0.66 -4.76
N VAL A 78 -8.40 -1.60 -4.06
CA VAL A 78 -9.01 -2.79 -4.63
C VAL A 78 -10.50 -2.74 -4.38
N THR A 79 -11.28 -2.86 -5.45
CA THR A 79 -12.73 -3.06 -5.40
C THR A 79 -13.09 -4.24 -6.29
N LYS A 80 -14.33 -4.70 -6.25
CA LYS A 80 -14.79 -5.78 -7.16
C LYS A 80 -14.65 -5.42 -8.64
N ASP A 81 -14.75 -4.13 -8.96
CA ASP A 81 -14.82 -3.63 -10.35
C ASP A 81 -13.53 -2.96 -10.81
N SER A 82 -12.58 -2.71 -9.93
CA SER A 82 -11.36 -2.02 -10.30
C SER A 82 -10.22 -2.21 -9.31
N VAL A 83 -9.00 -2.17 -9.84
CA VAL A 83 -7.76 -2.03 -9.08
C VAL A 83 -7.06 -0.76 -9.53
N VAL A 84 -6.77 0.12 -8.58
CA VAL A 84 -6.04 1.36 -8.83
C VAL A 84 -4.77 1.33 -7.99
N ALA A 85 -3.61 1.40 -8.63
CA ALA A 85 -2.33 1.49 -7.94
C ALA A 85 -1.70 2.86 -8.18
N TYR A 86 -1.18 3.44 -7.11
CA TYR A 86 -0.37 4.65 -7.12
C TYR A 86 0.79 4.47 -6.15
N LEU A 87 1.93 3.98 -6.66
CA LEU A 87 3.10 3.65 -5.87
C LEU A 87 4.38 4.21 -6.53
N PRO A 88 5.39 4.60 -5.76
CA PRO A 88 6.67 5.02 -6.31
C PRO A 88 7.44 3.82 -6.87
N PHE A 89 8.44 4.07 -7.70
CA PHE A 89 9.35 3.06 -8.23
C PHE A 89 10.78 3.52 -8.03
N TYR A 90 11.56 2.74 -7.29
CA TYR A 90 12.96 3.04 -6.92
C TYR A 90 13.92 1.94 -7.36
N SER A 91 13.60 1.23 -8.45
CA SER A 91 14.40 0.13 -8.94
C SER A 91 14.71 0.32 -10.43
N ARG A 92 15.39 -0.63 -11.05
CA ARG A 92 15.78 -0.54 -12.46
C ARG A 92 14.61 -0.87 -13.37
N SER A 93 14.40 -0.03 -14.41
CA SER A 93 13.56 -0.34 -15.56
C SER A 93 14.42 -0.84 -16.71
N PHE A 94 13.98 -1.94 -17.37
CA PHE A 94 14.68 -2.47 -18.56
C PHE A 94 14.30 -1.70 -19.81
N ASN A 95 13.06 -1.18 -19.85
CA ASN A 95 12.56 -0.30 -20.89
C ASN A 95 12.05 1.00 -20.25
N PRO A 96 12.93 1.98 -19.99
CA PRO A 96 12.54 3.24 -19.37
C PRO A 96 11.60 4.02 -20.29
N SER A 97 10.54 4.58 -19.75
CA SER A 97 9.70 5.54 -20.47
C SER A 97 10.43 6.88 -20.57
N LEU A 98 10.25 7.56 -21.70
CA LEU A 98 10.72 8.93 -21.88
C LEU A 98 9.77 9.95 -21.24
N ASP A 99 8.56 9.54 -20.82
CA ASP A 99 7.62 10.41 -20.12
C ASP A 99 7.94 10.43 -18.62
N PRO A 100 8.31 11.59 -18.04
CA PRO A 100 8.58 11.73 -16.62
C PRO A 100 7.37 11.38 -15.74
N ASN A 101 6.15 11.48 -16.27
CA ASN A 101 4.91 11.15 -15.56
C ASN A 101 4.69 9.64 -15.43
N ASP A 102 5.39 8.83 -16.23
CA ASP A 102 5.36 7.36 -16.19
C ASP A 102 6.34 6.78 -15.14
N SER A 103 6.92 7.64 -14.32
CA SER A 103 7.72 7.23 -13.17
C SER A 103 6.83 6.67 -12.06
N GLY A 104 7.02 5.40 -11.70
CA GLY A 104 6.22 4.75 -10.66
C GLY A 104 5.35 3.60 -11.19
N THR A 105 4.64 2.96 -10.27
CA THR A 105 3.61 1.97 -10.57
C THR A 105 2.26 2.65 -10.46
N LYS A 106 1.79 3.19 -11.59
CA LYS A 106 0.54 3.96 -11.68
C LYS A 106 -0.34 3.32 -12.74
N PHE A 107 -1.46 2.74 -12.33
CA PHE A 107 -2.44 2.20 -13.25
C PHE A 107 -3.84 2.13 -12.63
N LYS A 108 -4.82 2.00 -13.50
CA LYS A 108 -6.20 1.63 -13.17
C LYS A 108 -6.60 0.49 -14.09
N SER A 109 -6.99 -0.63 -13.49
CA SER A 109 -7.47 -1.82 -14.20
C SER A 109 -8.92 -2.07 -13.86
N LYS A 110 -9.70 -2.49 -14.85
CA LYS A 110 -11.08 -2.99 -14.73
C LYS A 110 -11.21 -4.45 -15.14
N ASP A 111 -10.21 -5.01 -15.83
CA ASP A 111 -10.11 -6.42 -16.14
C ASP A 111 -8.90 -7.02 -15.42
N PHE A 112 -9.15 -7.79 -14.37
CA PHE A 112 -8.12 -8.42 -13.57
C PHE A 112 -8.59 -9.75 -12.98
N LYS A 113 -7.64 -10.63 -12.73
CA LYS A 113 -7.88 -11.80 -11.89
C LYS A 113 -7.59 -11.45 -10.43
N TYR A 114 -8.46 -11.89 -9.54
CA TYR A 114 -8.28 -11.80 -8.09
C TYR A 114 -8.33 -13.20 -7.49
N SER A 115 -7.36 -13.53 -6.66
CA SER A 115 -7.32 -14.77 -5.88
C SER A 115 -6.93 -14.45 -4.45
N ALA A 116 -7.67 -14.96 -3.48
CA ALA A 116 -7.37 -14.83 -2.06
C ALA A 116 -7.34 -16.22 -1.42
N GLU A 117 -6.19 -16.60 -0.89
CA GLU A 117 -5.98 -17.85 -0.18
C GLU A 117 -5.65 -17.58 1.27
N LYS A 118 -6.43 -18.15 2.20
CA LYS A 118 -6.13 -18.08 3.63
C LYS A 118 -5.18 -19.18 4.04
N LYS A 119 -4.02 -18.81 4.59
CA LYS A 119 -3.00 -19.72 5.14
C LYS A 119 -2.80 -19.47 6.61
N LYS A 120 -3.32 -20.34 7.47
CA LYS A 120 -3.18 -20.26 8.95
C LYS A 120 -3.54 -18.86 9.47
N LYS A 121 -2.53 -17.99 9.69
CA LYS A 121 -2.65 -16.65 10.29
C LYS A 121 -2.48 -15.50 9.29
N HIS A 122 -2.45 -15.77 7.98
CA HIS A 122 -2.30 -14.76 6.95
C HIS A 122 -3.09 -15.09 5.69
N TRP A 123 -3.28 -14.09 4.84
CA TRP A 123 -3.88 -14.20 3.52
C TRP A 123 -2.81 -13.98 2.46
N ILE A 124 -2.84 -14.77 1.40
CA ILE A 124 -2.10 -14.48 0.18
C ILE A 124 -3.14 -14.02 -0.85
N VAL A 125 -3.07 -12.76 -1.24
CA VAL A 125 -3.92 -12.19 -2.27
C VAL A 125 -3.07 -11.92 -3.49
N THR A 126 -3.48 -12.48 -4.63
CA THR A 126 -2.83 -12.28 -5.92
C THR A 126 -3.79 -11.54 -6.85
N ILE A 127 -3.30 -10.46 -7.45
CA ILE A 127 -4.05 -9.66 -8.43
C ILE A 127 -3.21 -9.58 -9.71
N GLU A 128 -3.83 -9.94 -10.83
CA GLU A 128 -3.21 -9.91 -12.16
C GLU A 128 -4.07 -9.03 -13.09
N PRO A 129 -3.73 -7.73 -13.21
CA PRO A 129 -4.37 -6.85 -14.19
C PRO A 129 -4.09 -7.31 -15.61
N LYS A 130 -5.08 -7.21 -16.51
CA LYS A 130 -4.95 -7.63 -17.91
C LYS A 130 -5.03 -6.47 -18.90
N ASP A 131 -5.68 -5.37 -18.50
CA ASP A 131 -5.92 -4.17 -19.30
C ASP A 131 -4.92 -3.04 -19.00
N VAL A 132 -3.70 -3.40 -18.57
CA VAL A 132 -2.62 -2.44 -18.30
C VAL A 132 -1.47 -2.63 -19.28
N ARG A 133 -0.71 -1.56 -19.52
CA ARG A 133 0.37 -1.52 -20.52
C ARG A 133 1.42 -2.62 -20.32
N ASP A 134 1.83 -2.84 -19.07
CA ASP A 134 2.82 -3.86 -18.72
C ASP A 134 2.15 -4.99 -17.95
N SER A 135 2.47 -6.24 -18.27
CA SER A 135 2.01 -7.36 -17.47
C SER A 135 2.54 -7.23 -16.05
N GLN A 136 1.62 -7.09 -15.11
CA GLN A 136 1.95 -6.90 -13.70
C GLN A 136 1.27 -7.95 -12.84
N LYS A 137 1.95 -8.34 -11.78
CA LYS A 137 1.41 -9.22 -10.76
C LYS A 137 1.64 -8.60 -9.39
N LEU A 138 0.55 -8.38 -8.67
CA LEU A 138 0.56 -7.87 -7.31
C LEU A 138 0.31 -9.04 -6.37
N ILE A 139 1.23 -9.26 -5.43
CA ILE A 139 1.13 -10.34 -4.45
C ILE A 139 1.15 -9.72 -3.06
N PHE A 140 0.03 -9.79 -2.36
CA PHE A 140 -0.08 -9.32 -0.98
C PHE A 140 0.04 -10.51 -0.03
N ASN A 141 0.83 -10.34 1.03
CA ASN A 141 0.83 -11.20 2.18
C ASN A 141 0.28 -10.40 3.36
N ILE A 142 -0.95 -10.72 3.79
CA ILE A 142 -1.74 -9.92 4.72
C ILE A 142 -1.90 -10.69 6.01
N THR A 143 -1.48 -10.12 7.13
CA THR A 143 -1.71 -10.69 8.47
C THR A 143 -3.15 -10.50 8.91
N GLU A 144 -3.60 -11.26 9.91
CA GLU A 144 -4.95 -11.13 10.51
C GLU A 144 -5.22 -9.73 11.10
N LYS A 145 -4.18 -8.97 11.41
CA LYS A 145 -4.27 -7.59 11.94
C LYS A 145 -4.16 -6.50 10.87
N GLY A 146 -4.24 -6.87 9.59
CA GLY A 146 -4.21 -5.94 8.48
C GLY A 146 -2.84 -5.38 8.10
N TYR A 147 -1.74 -5.82 8.75
CA TYR A 147 -0.42 -5.55 8.21
C TYR A 147 -0.23 -6.34 6.93
N ALA A 148 0.37 -5.71 5.93
CA ALA A 148 0.59 -6.37 4.66
C ALA A 148 1.95 -6.04 4.06
N SER A 149 2.55 -7.03 3.40
CA SER A 149 3.60 -6.80 2.42
C SER A 149 3.01 -7.00 1.02
N LEU A 150 3.34 -6.09 0.12
CA LEU A 150 3.00 -6.14 -1.29
C LEU A 150 4.27 -6.34 -2.09
N SER A 151 4.32 -7.37 -2.93
CA SER A 151 5.35 -7.54 -3.96
C SER A 151 4.75 -7.29 -5.33
N ILE A 152 5.39 -6.43 -6.12
CA ILE A 152 4.99 -6.13 -7.50
C ILE A 152 6.03 -6.73 -8.43
N GLN A 153 5.60 -7.62 -9.29
CA GLN A 153 6.37 -8.21 -10.37
C GLN A 153 5.92 -7.59 -11.69
N ASN A 154 6.88 -7.23 -12.53
CA ASN A 154 6.64 -6.62 -13.82
C ASN A 154 7.67 -7.16 -14.82
N ILE A 155 7.27 -7.39 -16.07
CA ILE A 155 8.17 -7.94 -17.10
C ILE A 155 9.24 -6.95 -17.56
N ASN A 156 8.96 -5.65 -17.45
CA ASN A 156 9.83 -4.56 -17.94
C ASN A 156 10.61 -3.86 -16.82
N ARG A 157 10.41 -4.26 -15.55
CA ARG A 157 11.01 -3.61 -14.38
C ARG A 157 11.45 -4.65 -13.35
N GLN A 158 12.48 -4.33 -12.59
CA GLN A 158 12.84 -5.14 -11.42
C GLN A 158 11.70 -5.15 -10.41
N PRO A 159 11.47 -6.28 -9.71
CA PRO A 159 10.46 -6.35 -8.66
C PRO A 159 10.70 -5.31 -7.57
N MET A 160 9.60 -4.78 -7.02
CA MET A 160 9.60 -3.94 -5.83
C MET A 160 8.64 -4.51 -4.78
N SER A 161 9.00 -4.30 -3.53
CA SER A 161 8.14 -4.65 -2.41
C SER A 161 7.81 -3.43 -1.56
N PHE A 162 6.68 -3.49 -0.88
CA PHE A 162 6.21 -2.44 0.02
C PHE A 162 5.65 -3.09 1.28
N ASN A 163 5.94 -2.48 2.43
CA ASN A 163 5.22 -2.79 3.66
C ASN A 163 4.18 -1.70 3.93
N GLY A 164 3.06 -2.11 4.49
CA GLY A 164 1.97 -1.18 4.77
C GLY A 164 0.85 -1.83 5.56
N ASN A 165 -0.31 -1.17 5.53
CA ASN A 165 -1.50 -1.58 6.26
C ASN A 165 -2.72 -1.56 5.35
N LEU A 166 -3.63 -2.49 5.59
CA LEU A 166 -4.96 -2.46 5.00
C LEU A 166 -5.87 -1.52 5.78
N SER A 167 -6.76 -0.88 5.06
CA SER A 167 -7.89 -0.14 5.60
C SER A 167 -9.14 -0.35 4.74
N GLU A 168 -10.29 -0.02 5.30
CA GLU A 168 -11.51 0.09 4.53
C GLU A 168 -11.44 1.30 3.59
N PRO A 169 -12.05 1.20 2.39
CA PRO A 169 -12.22 2.38 1.56
C PRO A 169 -13.01 3.45 2.32
N LYS A 170 -12.52 4.68 2.28
CA LYS A 170 -13.30 5.80 2.82
C LYS A 170 -14.56 5.98 1.99
N GLU A 171 -15.71 5.97 2.62
CA GLU A 171 -16.96 6.34 1.95
C GLU A 171 -16.81 7.74 1.34
N LYS A 172 -17.11 7.85 0.05
CA LYS A 172 -17.24 9.18 -0.55
C LYS A 172 -18.42 9.87 0.13
N LYS A 173 -18.16 10.92 0.89
CA LYS A 173 -19.23 11.83 1.32
C LYS A 173 -19.95 12.27 0.02
N LYS A 174 -21.21 11.87 -0.11
CA LYS A 174 -22.07 12.46 -1.13
C LYS A 174 -22.27 13.93 -0.74
N ASN A 175 -21.66 14.80 -1.51
CA ASN A 175 -22.04 16.23 -1.50
C ASN A 175 -23.35 16.35 -2.25
#